data_fe92adb488a2619e69858e4fb3f2a26a
#
_entry.id   fe92adb488a2619e69858e4fb3f2a26a
#
_cell.length_a   1.000
_cell.length_b   1.000
_cell.length_c   1.000
_cell.angle_alpha   90.00
_cell.angle_beta   90.00
_cell.angle_gamma   90.00
#
_symmetry.space_group_name_H-M   'P 1'
#
loop_
_entity.id
_entity.type
_entity.pdbx_description
1 polymer ?
#
loop_
_entity_poly.entity_id
_entity_poly.type
_entity_poly.pdbx_seq_one_letter_code
_entity_poly.pdbx_strand_id
1 'polypeptide(L)'
;MNWIITENNKKINAFDIPTISIEEIKADVEKMKMRVVGFFGKQEFNNVRLYVVMADDKIGKLYVTSSLFTPDVKSYESFTQKFPAFHIFEREFYEEFGIEPLNHPWLKPVRNNQDAYPFFEMQGEDIHQVAVGPIHAGVIEPGHLRFMCQGEKVYDLEIMLGYQHRGVEELFLKAKGYNNRLAESVCGDSVIGYNMAYSQAMETLSDIAVSSKAQIIRRVALEMERIAIHIGDMGAIAGDMAYLMGASIFGITRTLVINTMLEISGSRFGRGLINVGGG
;
A
#
# COMPACT_ATOMS: atom_id res chain seq x y z
N MET A 1 27.54 6.85 -0.61
CA MET A 1 26.20 6.45 -0.18
C MET A 1 26.31 5.28 0.78
N ASN A 2 25.77 5.42 1.96
CA ASN A 2 25.73 4.36 2.97
C ASN A 2 24.38 3.61 2.88
N TRP A 3 24.27 2.77 1.87
CA TRP A 3 23.07 1.94 1.59
C TRP A 3 23.49 0.51 1.34
N ILE A 4 22.76 -0.46 1.89
CA ILE A 4 22.88 -1.85 1.47
C ILE A 4 22.16 -2.01 0.13
N ILE A 5 22.82 -2.69 -0.80
CA ILE A 5 22.23 -3.08 -2.08
C ILE A 5 21.85 -4.55 -2.01
N THR A 6 20.58 -4.84 -2.28
CA THR A 6 20.05 -6.21 -2.24
C THR A 6 19.11 -6.45 -3.43
N GLU A 7 18.54 -7.63 -3.47
CA GLU A 7 17.50 -8.01 -4.44
C GLU A 7 16.21 -8.38 -3.72
N ASN A 8 15.11 -8.37 -4.46
CA ASN A 8 13.85 -8.86 -3.91
C ASN A 8 14.00 -10.33 -3.45
N ASN A 9 13.28 -10.70 -2.40
CA ASN A 9 13.34 -12.03 -1.77
C ASN A 9 14.75 -12.47 -1.29
N LYS A 10 15.57 -11.51 -0.89
CA LYS A 10 16.82 -11.79 -0.16
C LYS A 10 16.74 -11.22 1.25
N LYS A 11 16.98 -12.08 2.24
CA LYS A 11 17.11 -11.62 3.63
C LYS A 11 18.43 -10.87 3.82
N ILE A 12 18.36 -9.79 4.58
CA ILE A 12 19.52 -9.05 5.08
C ILE A 12 19.47 -9.03 6.61
N ASN A 13 20.64 -9.00 7.24
CA ASN A 13 20.68 -8.86 8.68
C ASN A 13 20.36 -7.38 9.03
N ALA A 14 19.40 -7.19 9.93
CA ALA A 14 19.00 -5.85 10.34
C ALA A 14 20.16 -5.03 10.97
N PHE A 15 21.13 -5.70 11.59
CA PHE A 15 22.32 -5.05 12.18
C PHE A 15 23.31 -4.54 11.12
N ASP A 16 23.26 -5.07 9.90
CA ASP A 16 24.13 -4.65 8.80
C ASP A 16 23.57 -3.42 8.06
N ILE A 17 22.30 -3.04 8.33
CA ILE A 17 21.68 -1.89 7.70
C ILE A 17 22.31 -0.62 8.26
N PRO A 18 22.95 0.23 7.41
CA PRO A 18 23.57 1.46 7.85
C PRO A 18 22.57 2.39 8.52
N THR A 19 23.04 3.11 9.53
CA THR A 19 22.29 4.19 10.16
C THR A 19 22.98 5.50 9.80
N ILE A 20 22.25 6.38 9.12
CA ILE A 20 22.70 7.71 8.70
C ILE A 20 21.67 8.77 9.11
N SER A 21 22.01 10.04 9.03
CA SER A 21 21.07 11.09 9.37
C SER A 21 19.91 11.16 8.35
N ILE A 22 18.77 11.68 8.77
CA ILE A 22 17.61 11.83 7.88
C ILE A 22 17.91 12.81 6.73
N GLU A 23 18.75 13.83 6.99
CA GLU A 23 19.20 14.80 6.00
C GLU A 23 20.09 14.15 4.93
N GLU A 24 20.99 13.22 5.34
CA GLU A 24 21.79 12.44 4.40
C GLU A 24 20.90 11.53 3.54
N ILE A 25 19.90 10.87 4.14
CA ILE A 25 18.92 10.05 3.38
C ILE A 25 18.23 10.93 2.34
N LYS A 26 17.73 12.09 2.74
CA LYS A 26 17.03 13.03 1.84
C LYS A 26 17.93 13.46 0.68
N ALA A 27 19.16 13.82 0.95
CA ALA A 27 20.13 14.21 -0.06
C ALA A 27 20.49 13.07 -1.02
N ASP A 28 20.54 11.82 -0.53
CA ASP A 28 20.79 10.66 -1.35
C ASP A 28 19.58 10.31 -2.23
N VAL A 29 18.36 10.35 -1.69
CA VAL A 29 17.11 10.16 -2.45
C VAL A 29 17.00 11.16 -3.61
N GLU A 30 17.37 12.44 -3.38
CA GLU A 30 17.40 13.46 -4.43
C GLU A 30 18.33 13.10 -5.60
N LYS A 31 19.47 12.47 -5.30
CA LYS A 31 20.45 12.07 -6.32
C LYS A 31 20.05 10.78 -7.03
N MET A 32 19.48 9.83 -6.29
CA MET A 32 19.13 8.50 -6.81
C MET A 32 18.02 8.52 -7.86
N LYS A 33 17.00 9.35 -7.68
CA LYS A 33 15.80 9.40 -8.55
C LYS A 33 15.15 8.03 -8.75
N MET A 34 15.14 7.23 -7.71
CA MET A 34 14.59 5.87 -7.67
C MET A 34 13.17 5.89 -7.11
N ARG A 35 12.45 4.79 -7.26
CA ARG A 35 11.12 4.60 -6.69
C ARG A 35 11.22 4.26 -5.19
N VAL A 36 10.44 4.93 -4.35
CA VAL A 36 10.27 4.53 -2.94
C VAL A 36 9.43 3.25 -2.88
N VAL A 37 9.88 2.28 -2.10
CA VAL A 37 9.21 1.00 -1.87
C VAL A 37 8.74 0.87 -0.44
N GLY A 38 9.47 1.45 0.50
CA GLY A 38 9.11 1.45 1.91
C GLY A 38 9.74 2.61 2.66
N PHE A 39 8.96 3.13 3.60
CA PHE A 39 9.38 4.16 4.55
C PHE A 39 8.56 3.90 5.80
N PHE A 40 9.14 3.21 6.77
CA PHE A 40 8.41 2.73 7.94
C PHE A 40 9.28 2.74 9.19
N GLY A 41 8.64 2.92 10.32
CA GLY A 41 9.29 2.96 11.62
C GLY A 41 9.27 1.64 12.36
N LYS A 42 10.18 1.52 13.31
CA LYS A 42 10.19 0.45 14.32
C LYS A 42 10.58 1.05 15.66
N GLN A 43 9.77 0.78 16.68
CA GLN A 43 10.12 1.16 18.04
C GLN A 43 11.32 0.34 18.53
N GLU A 44 12.40 0.99 18.94
CA GLU A 44 13.59 0.40 19.56
C GLU A 44 13.84 1.04 20.93
N PHE A 45 13.33 0.40 21.99
CA PHE A 45 13.29 0.99 23.34
C PHE A 45 12.63 2.38 23.34
N ASN A 46 13.39 3.43 23.67
CA ASN A 46 12.87 4.80 23.65
C ASN A 46 13.09 5.52 22.31
N ASN A 47 13.77 4.89 21.35
CA ASN A 47 14.06 5.48 20.04
C ASN A 47 13.13 4.90 18.98
N VAL A 48 13.00 5.60 17.86
CA VAL A 48 12.32 5.12 16.66
C VAL A 48 13.37 4.97 15.55
N ARG A 49 13.50 3.76 15.03
CA ARG A 49 14.31 3.52 13.83
C ARG A 49 13.44 3.59 12.60
N LEU A 50 13.75 4.53 11.73
CA LEU A 50 13.16 4.64 10.40
C LEU A 50 13.96 3.80 9.41
N TYR A 51 13.29 2.98 8.62
CA TYR A 51 13.85 2.28 7.47
C TYR A 51 13.35 2.92 6.17
N VAL A 52 14.27 3.11 5.24
CA VAL A 52 13.95 3.62 3.91
C VAL A 52 14.42 2.62 2.86
N VAL A 53 13.52 2.24 1.98
CA VAL A 53 13.76 1.28 0.90
C VAL A 53 13.46 1.94 -0.44
N MET A 54 14.45 1.99 -1.31
CA MET A 54 14.35 2.50 -2.68
C MET A 54 14.58 1.38 -3.67
N ALA A 55 13.92 1.44 -4.83
CA ALA A 55 14.10 0.46 -5.91
C ALA A 55 14.65 1.12 -7.17
N ASP A 56 15.72 0.52 -7.71
CA ASP A 56 16.15 0.76 -9.08
C ASP A 56 15.51 -0.29 -9.99
N ASP A 57 14.41 0.08 -10.62
CA ASP A 57 13.62 -0.81 -11.47
C ASP A 57 14.36 -1.20 -12.75
N LYS A 58 15.41 -0.44 -13.16
CA LYS A 58 16.19 -0.73 -14.37
C LYS A 58 17.12 -1.93 -14.20
N ILE A 59 17.65 -2.09 -13.00
CA ILE A 59 18.60 -3.16 -12.68
C ILE A 59 18.05 -4.18 -11.70
N GLY A 60 16.79 -4.00 -11.23
CA GLY A 60 16.12 -4.91 -10.30
C GLY A 60 16.77 -4.97 -8.92
N LYS A 61 17.32 -3.86 -8.43
CA LYS A 61 17.98 -3.78 -7.12
C LYS A 61 17.20 -2.92 -6.13
N LEU A 62 17.31 -3.30 -4.86
CA LEU A 62 16.79 -2.55 -3.73
C LEU A 62 17.95 -1.93 -2.96
N TYR A 63 17.74 -0.72 -2.47
CA TYR A 63 18.66 0.04 -1.65
C TYR A 63 18.01 0.27 -0.30
N VAL A 64 18.66 -0.11 0.78
CA VAL A 64 18.13 -0.06 2.12
C VAL A 64 19.07 0.71 3.05
N THR A 65 18.53 1.65 3.80
CA THR A 65 19.23 2.36 4.87
C THR A 65 18.29 2.62 6.03
N SER A 66 18.80 3.17 7.12
CA SER A 66 18.00 3.55 8.28
C SER A 66 18.44 4.88 8.88
N SER A 67 17.55 5.50 9.64
CA SER A 67 17.86 6.63 10.53
C SER A 67 17.31 6.36 11.92
N LEU A 68 17.95 6.89 12.95
CA LEU A 68 17.53 6.71 14.34
C LEU A 68 17.07 8.04 14.94
N PHE A 69 15.81 8.10 15.32
CA PHE A 69 15.23 9.23 16.03
C PHE A 69 15.26 8.95 17.54
N THR A 70 15.97 9.82 18.28
CA THR A 70 15.98 9.82 19.73
C THR A 70 14.76 10.54 20.29
N PRO A 71 14.37 10.37 21.57
CA PRO A 71 13.14 10.94 22.12
C PRO A 71 13.03 12.47 22.06
N ASP A 72 14.15 13.16 21.92
CA ASP A 72 14.24 14.62 21.77
C ASP A 72 13.93 15.08 20.33
N VAL A 73 14.08 14.22 19.33
CA VAL A 73 13.77 14.56 17.93
C VAL A 73 12.29 14.39 17.69
N LYS A 74 11.59 15.51 17.43
CA LYS A 74 10.14 15.54 17.23
C LYS A 74 9.72 15.81 15.78
N SER A 75 10.66 16.17 14.93
CA SER A 75 10.37 16.55 13.55
C SER A 75 11.58 16.36 12.64
N TYR A 76 11.31 16.33 11.34
CA TYR A 76 12.31 16.32 10.27
C TYR A 76 11.74 17.02 9.03
N GLU A 77 12.59 17.43 8.10
CA GLU A 77 12.14 18.05 6.85
C GLU A 77 11.51 17.03 5.90
N SER A 78 10.24 17.24 5.52
CA SER A 78 9.46 16.34 4.66
C SER A 78 10.14 16.03 3.32
N PHE A 79 10.07 14.79 2.90
CA PHE A 79 10.45 14.33 1.56
C PHE A 79 9.39 14.69 0.52
N THR A 80 8.13 14.71 0.92
CA THR A 80 6.96 14.85 0.03
C THR A 80 6.99 16.11 -0.83
N GLN A 81 7.55 17.22 -0.32
CA GLN A 81 7.67 18.46 -1.11
C GLN A 81 8.36 18.28 -2.45
N LYS A 82 9.41 17.44 -2.48
CA LYS A 82 10.19 17.17 -3.70
C LYS A 82 9.79 15.84 -4.35
N PHE A 83 9.32 14.89 -3.55
CA PHE A 83 9.00 13.52 -3.94
C PHE A 83 7.59 13.14 -3.46
N PRO A 84 6.53 13.49 -4.22
CA PRO A 84 5.14 13.23 -3.81
C PRO A 84 4.83 11.79 -3.46
N ALA A 85 5.60 10.82 -3.97
CA ALA A 85 5.43 9.40 -3.66
C ALA A 85 5.62 9.05 -2.17
N PHE A 86 6.26 9.93 -1.38
CA PHE A 86 6.42 9.73 0.06
C PHE A 86 5.21 10.14 0.89
N HIS A 87 4.21 10.83 0.32
CA HIS A 87 3.19 11.53 1.10
C HIS A 87 2.38 10.64 2.06
N ILE A 88 2.00 9.43 1.64
CA ILE A 88 1.24 8.50 2.51
C ILE A 88 2.16 7.91 3.58
N PHE A 89 3.39 7.55 3.20
CA PHE A 89 4.36 6.98 4.14
C PHE A 89 4.71 7.96 5.28
N GLU A 90 4.93 9.24 4.98
CA GLU A 90 5.23 10.24 6.00
C GLU A 90 4.04 10.52 6.91
N ARG A 91 2.83 10.53 6.38
CA ARG A 91 1.59 10.70 7.16
C ARG A 91 1.38 9.54 8.11
N GLU A 92 1.59 8.29 7.63
CA GLU A 92 1.51 7.09 8.46
C GLU A 92 2.58 7.08 9.54
N PHE A 93 3.83 7.38 9.20
CA PHE A 93 4.93 7.47 10.16
C PHE A 93 4.66 8.52 11.26
N TYR A 94 4.09 9.66 10.89
CA TYR A 94 3.66 10.68 11.85
C TYR A 94 2.54 10.18 12.76
N GLU A 95 1.52 9.53 12.21
CA GLU A 95 0.42 8.98 13.02
C GLU A 95 0.90 7.95 14.04
N GLU A 96 1.88 7.12 13.68
CA GLU A 96 2.35 6.03 14.51
C GLU A 96 3.35 6.49 15.58
N PHE A 97 4.25 7.39 15.23
CA PHE A 97 5.39 7.75 16.10
C PHE A 97 5.37 9.20 16.60
N GLY A 98 4.49 10.06 16.10
CA GLY A 98 4.41 11.47 16.50
C GLY A 98 5.61 12.31 16.06
N ILE A 99 6.42 11.85 15.08
CA ILE A 99 7.56 12.58 14.54
C ILE A 99 7.12 13.34 13.29
N GLU A 100 7.01 14.66 13.39
CA GLU A 100 6.36 15.51 12.40
C GLU A 100 7.23 15.74 11.15
N PRO A 101 6.74 15.45 9.93
CA PRO A 101 7.39 15.86 8.68
C PRO A 101 7.08 17.34 8.42
N LEU A 102 8.03 18.23 8.77
CA LEU A 102 7.89 19.67 8.59
C LEU A 102 7.66 20.04 7.12
N ASN A 103 6.77 20.99 6.90
CA ASN A 103 6.42 21.45 5.56
C ASN A 103 5.80 20.37 4.67
N HIS A 104 5.23 19.32 5.25
CA HIS A 104 4.47 18.35 4.48
C HIS A 104 3.24 19.05 3.85
N PRO A 105 3.01 18.93 2.53
CA PRO A 105 1.98 19.72 1.85
C PRO A 105 0.55 19.34 2.25
N TRP A 106 0.36 18.14 2.78
CA TRP A 106 -0.95 17.64 3.15
C TRP A 106 -0.88 16.62 4.30
N LEU A 107 -0.57 17.12 5.50
CA LEU A 107 -0.45 16.30 6.72
C LEU A 107 -1.83 16.03 7.33
N LYS A 108 -2.61 15.18 6.68
CA LYS A 108 -3.93 14.75 7.12
C LYS A 108 -3.90 13.29 7.59
N PRO A 109 -4.79 12.88 8.50
CA PRO A 109 -4.85 11.49 8.97
C PRO A 109 -5.02 10.48 7.83
N VAL A 110 -4.47 9.28 8.00
CA VAL A 110 -4.61 8.15 7.06
C VAL A 110 -5.44 7.03 7.66
N ARG A 111 -5.14 6.63 8.90
CA ARG A 111 -5.76 5.48 9.58
C ARG A 111 -6.67 5.90 10.74
N ASN A 112 -6.33 6.94 11.47
CA ASN A 112 -6.99 7.39 12.69
C ASN A 112 -8.01 8.50 12.42
N ASN A 113 -9.08 8.19 11.70
CA ASN A 113 -10.07 9.15 11.24
C ASN A 113 -11.30 9.26 12.14
N GLN A 114 -11.26 8.77 13.39
CA GLN A 114 -12.48 8.40 14.08
C GLN A 114 -13.35 9.57 14.53
N ASP A 115 -12.82 10.77 14.81
CA ASP A 115 -13.67 11.80 15.42
C ASP A 115 -13.71 13.16 14.74
N ALA A 116 -12.75 13.58 13.96
CA ALA A 116 -12.79 14.83 13.20
C ALA A 116 -11.69 14.89 12.12
N TYR A 117 -11.97 14.39 10.94
CA TYR A 117 -11.06 14.66 9.82
C TYR A 117 -11.11 16.16 9.49
N PRO A 118 -9.97 16.87 9.50
CA PRO A 118 -9.93 18.31 9.29
C PRO A 118 -10.05 18.65 7.81
N PHE A 119 -11.25 18.57 7.26
CA PHE A 119 -11.50 18.95 5.88
C PHE A 119 -11.15 20.40 5.60
N PHE A 120 -10.65 20.66 4.42
CA PHE A 120 -10.52 22.02 3.92
C PHE A 120 -11.90 22.61 3.62
N GLU A 121 -12.11 23.84 4.04
CA GLU A 121 -13.32 24.59 3.75
C GLU A 121 -12.98 25.88 2.99
N MET A 122 -13.53 26.00 1.81
CA MET A 122 -13.41 27.17 0.98
C MET A 122 -14.57 28.13 1.28
N GLN A 123 -14.26 29.42 1.47
CA GLN A 123 -15.27 30.45 1.66
C GLN A 123 -15.45 31.25 0.37
N GLY A 124 -16.69 31.62 0.06
CA GLY A 124 -17.02 32.41 -1.09
C GLY A 124 -18.52 32.39 -1.40
N GLU A 125 -18.98 33.37 -2.17
CA GLU A 125 -20.36 33.42 -2.66
C GLU A 125 -20.55 32.29 -3.68
N ASP A 126 -21.63 31.52 -3.56
CA ASP A 126 -21.94 30.34 -4.39
C ASP A 126 -20.98 29.13 -4.23
N ILE A 127 -20.08 29.14 -3.24
CA ILE A 127 -19.28 27.96 -2.91
C ILE A 127 -20.15 26.96 -2.16
N HIS A 128 -20.15 25.73 -2.61
CA HIS A 128 -20.84 24.63 -1.96
C HIS A 128 -19.96 23.39 -1.86
N GLN A 129 -20.25 22.55 -0.87
CA GLN A 129 -19.57 21.28 -0.65
C GLN A 129 -20.41 20.14 -1.23
N VAL A 130 -19.76 19.23 -1.96
CA VAL A 130 -20.36 17.97 -2.39
C VAL A 130 -19.60 16.83 -1.71
N ALA A 131 -20.33 16.02 -0.96
CA ALA A 131 -19.78 14.88 -0.23
C ALA A 131 -20.21 13.57 -0.93
N VAL A 132 -19.23 12.71 -1.24
CA VAL A 132 -19.47 11.39 -1.81
C VAL A 132 -18.83 10.34 -0.92
N GLY A 133 -19.60 9.30 -0.56
CA GLY A 133 -19.11 8.24 0.32
C GLY A 133 -19.30 8.54 1.83
N PRO A 134 -18.83 7.62 2.72
CA PRO A 134 -17.96 6.47 2.44
C PRO A 134 -18.60 5.30 1.69
N ILE A 135 -19.94 5.25 1.60
CA ILE A 135 -20.65 4.23 0.81
C ILE A 135 -21.11 4.89 -0.48
N HIS A 136 -20.66 4.39 -1.61
CA HIS A 136 -20.94 4.89 -2.95
C HIS A 136 -20.92 3.76 -3.99
N ALA A 137 -21.40 4.03 -5.21
CA ALA A 137 -21.64 2.99 -6.21
C ALA A 137 -20.44 2.69 -7.10
N GLY A 138 -19.58 3.64 -7.41
CA GLY A 138 -18.54 3.49 -8.44
C GLY A 138 -17.30 2.74 -7.95
N VAL A 139 -16.72 3.16 -6.84
CA VAL A 139 -15.53 2.55 -6.25
C VAL A 139 -15.94 1.52 -5.20
N ILE A 140 -15.35 0.32 -5.25
CA ILE A 140 -15.72 -0.79 -4.36
C ILE A 140 -15.29 -0.52 -2.93
N GLU A 141 -14.07 -0.02 -2.72
CA GLU A 141 -13.52 0.28 -1.41
C GLU A 141 -14.16 1.55 -0.81
N PRO A 142 -14.58 1.55 0.47
CA PRO A 142 -15.12 2.73 1.09
C PRO A 142 -14.08 3.83 1.21
N GLY A 143 -14.46 5.02 0.79
CA GLY A 143 -13.67 6.24 0.88
C GLY A 143 -14.61 7.44 0.87
N HIS A 144 -14.23 8.52 1.52
CA HIS A 144 -15.01 9.75 1.49
C HIS A 144 -14.28 10.79 0.64
N LEU A 145 -14.98 11.29 -0.36
CA LEU A 145 -14.50 12.35 -1.25
C LEU A 145 -15.30 13.61 -0.93
N ARG A 146 -14.59 14.69 -0.68
CA ARG A 146 -15.21 16.00 -0.45
C ARG A 146 -14.73 16.99 -1.51
N PHE A 147 -15.68 17.50 -2.24
CA PHE A 147 -15.45 18.48 -3.30
C PHE A 147 -15.87 19.87 -2.83
N MET A 148 -15.05 20.89 -3.11
CA MET A 148 -15.40 22.29 -3.01
C MET A 148 -15.72 22.80 -4.41
N CYS A 149 -16.98 23.18 -4.63
CA CYS A 149 -17.50 23.52 -5.96
C CYS A 149 -18.10 24.91 -6.02
N GLN A 150 -18.06 25.50 -7.22
CA GLN A 150 -18.88 26.62 -7.62
C GLN A 150 -19.60 26.25 -8.92
N GLY A 151 -20.89 26.01 -8.88
CA GLY A 151 -21.60 25.36 -9.96
C GLY A 151 -21.00 23.98 -10.24
N GLU A 152 -20.62 23.71 -11.49
CA GLU A 152 -20.00 22.45 -11.90
C GLU A 152 -18.46 22.44 -11.79
N LYS A 153 -17.85 23.58 -11.43
CA LYS A 153 -16.40 23.69 -11.35
C LYS A 153 -15.91 23.24 -9.97
N VAL A 154 -15.05 22.22 -9.96
CA VAL A 154 -14.34 21.75 -8.76
C VAL A 154 -13.08 22.56 -8.56
N TYR A 155 -12.93 23.16 -7.39
CA TYR A 155 -11.75 23.93 -6.98
C TYR A 155 -10.82 23.13 -6.09
N ASP A 156 -11.39 22.24 -5.26
CA ASP A 156 -10.62 21.40 -4.35
C ASP A 156 -11.28 20.03 -4.21
N LEU A 157 -10.45 19.01 -4.03
CA LEU A 157 -10.87 17.64 -3.76
C LEU A 157 -10.04 17.07 -2.63
N GLU A 158 -10.67 16.75 -1.52
CA GLU A 158 -10.05 15.97 -0.46
C GLU A 158 -10.56 14.53 -0.45
N ILE A 159 -9.64 13.60 -0.23
CA ILE A 159 -9.93 12.18 -0.14
C ILE A 159 -9.57 11.70 1.26
N MET A 160 -10.57 11.29 2.02
CA MET A 160 -10.40 10.67 3.32
C MET A 160 -10.45 9.15 3.17
N LEU A 161 -9.36 8.49 3.52
CA LEU A 161 -9.18 7.03 3.49
C LEU A 161 -9.29 6.48 4.93
N GLY A 162 -8.91 5.22 5.12
CA GLY A 162 -8.79 4.59 6.43
C GLY A 162 -10.03 3.81 6.91
N TYR A 163 -11.14 3.85 6.19
CA TYR A 163 -12.38 3.15 6.57
C TYR A 163 -12.23 1.62 6.67
N GLN A 164 -11.28 1.05 5.94
CA GLN A 164 -10.97 -0.38 5.98
C GLN A 164 -9.76 -0.73 6.85
N HIS A 165 -9.22 0.20 7.59
CA HIS A 165 -8.14 -0.08 8.52
C HIS A 165 -8.60 -1.05 9.61
N ARG A 166 -7.99 -2.23 9.68
CA ARG A 166 -8.36 -3.34 10.59
C ARG A 166 -7.22 -3.75 11.50
N GLY A 167 -6.14 -2.99 11.56
CA GLY A 167 -4.96 -3.31 12.36
C GLY A 167 -4.26 -4.59 11.91
N VAL A 168 -4.19 -4.86 10.60
CA VAL A 168 -3.63 -6.10 10.06
C VAL A 168 -2.18 -6.31 10.46
N GLU A 169 -1.38 -5.25 10.54
CA GLU A 169 0.01 -5.30 10.97
C GLU A 169 0.13 -5.77 12.42
N GLU A 170 -0.66 -5.19 13.31
CA GLU A 170 -0.71 -5.60 14.73
C GLU A 170 -1.19 -7.05 14.88
N LEU A 171 -2.15 -7.48 14.05
CA LEU A 171 -2.59 -8.87 14.02
C LEU A 171 -1.49 -9.82 13.56
N PHE A 172 -0.66 -9.43 12.60
CA PHE A 172 0.53 -10.22 12.22
C PHE A 172 1.54 -10.33 13.36
N LEU A 173 1.78 -9.25 14.09
CA LEU A 173 2.70 -9.27 15.25
C LEU A 173 2.19 -10.20 16.38
N LYS A 174 0.88 -10.30 16.54
CA LYS A 174 0.24 -11.17 17.55
C LYS A 174 0.07 -12.62 17.07
N ALA A 175 0.19 -12.89 15.77
CA ALA A 175 -0.03 -14.19 15.20
C ALA A 175 1.04 -15.19 15.65
N LYS A 176 0.61 -16.41 16.00
CA LYS A 176 1.52 -17.53 16.25
C LYS A 176 1.65 -18.39 15.00
N GLY A 177 2.88 -18.51 14.48
CA GLY A 177 3.16 -19.24 13.25
C GLY A 177 2.71 -18.50 11.98
N TYR A 178 2.66 -19.22 10.86
CA TYR A 178 2.27 -18.63 9.58
C TYR A 178 0.76 -18.36 9.53
N ASN A 179 0.40 -17.17 9.05
CA ASN A 179 -1.00 -16.74 8.98
C ASN A 179 -1.38 -16.26 7.56
N ASN A 180 -1.41 -17.22 6.64
CA ASN A 180 -1.79 -16.96 5.25
C ASN A 180 -3.20 -16.37 5.13
N ARG A 181 -4.16 -16.80 5.97
CA ARG A 181 -5.52 -16.26 5.96
C ARG A 181 -5.58 -14.76 6.27
N LEU A 182 -4.69 -14.29 7.15
CA LEU A 182 -4.61 -12.86 7.44
C LEU A 182 -4.05 -12.11 6.23
N ALA A 183 -3.01 -12.64 5.56
CA ALA A 183 -2.47 -12.07 4.33
C ALA A 183 -3.54 -11.99 3.22
N GLU A 184 -4.37 -13.02 3.05
CA GLU A 184 -5.50 -13.06 2.13
C GLU A 184 -6.61 -12.05 2.45
N SER A 185 -6.61 -11.48 3.63
CA SER A 185 -7.62 -10.52 4.08
C SER A 185 -7.18 -9.07 4.01
N VAL A 186 -5.93 -8.80 3.62
CA VAL A 186 -5.40 -7.42 3.48
C VAL A 186 -6.22 -6.64 2.45
N CYS A 187 -6.48 -7.26 1.29
CA CYS A 187 -7.34 -6.69 0.27
C CYS A 187 -8.26 -7.78 -0.31
N GLY A 188 -9.54 -7.46 -0.46
CA GLY A 188 -10.58 -8.46 -0.75
C GLY A 188 -10.46 -9.11 -2.12
N ASP A 189 -9.93 -8.43 -3.13
CA ASP A 189 -9.78 -8.89 -4.50
C ASP A 189 -8.32 -9.09 -4.95
N SER A 190 -7.34 -8.77 -4.09
CA SER A 190 -5.90 -9.03 -4.31
C SER A 190 -5.36 -10.11 -3.37
N VAL A 191 -6.11 -11.19 -3.23
CA VAL A 191 -5.86 -12.30 -2.30
C VAL A 191 -4.54 -13.01 -2.61
N ILE A 192 -4.32 -13.33 -3.88
CA ILE A 192 -3.12 -14.03 -4.34
C ILE A 192 -1.89 -13.15 -4.18
N GLY A 193 -1.97 -11.89 -4.59
CA GLY A 193 -0.85 -10.94 -4.53
C GLY A 193 -0.32 -10.77 -3.11
N TYR A 194 -1.18 -10.45 -2.15
CA TYR A 194 -0.78 -10.27 -0.75
C TYR A 194 -0.31 -11.57 -0.10
N ASN A 195 -1.00 -12.68 -0.35
CA ASN A 195 -0.60 -13.97 0.22
C ASN A 195 0.71 -14.49 -0.38
N MET A 196 0.96 -14.24 -1.66
CA MET A 196 2.23 -14.55 -2.31
C MET A 196 3.38 -13.74 -1.71
N ALA A 197 3.20 -12.43 -1.55
CA ALA A 197 4.21 -11.57 -0.92
C ALA A 197 4.55 -12.03 0.51
N TYR A 198 3.53 -12.30 1.31
CA TYR A 198 3.70 -12.82 2.66
C TYR A 198 4.40 -14.18 2.69
N SER A 199 3.95 -15.14 1.86
CA SER A 199 4.54 -16.47 1.82
C SER A 199 6.01 -16.43 1.39
N GLN A 200 6.36 -15.65 0.36
CA GLN A 200 7.73 -15.48 -0.08
C GLN A 200 8.63 -14.85 1.00
N ALA A 201 8.13 -13.87 1.74
CA ALA A 201 8.86 -13.26 2.86
C ALA A 201 9.14 -14.30 3.96
N MET A 202 8.13 -15.07 4.36
CA MET A 202 8.27 -16.10 5.39
C MET A 202 9.19 -17.25 4.94
N GLU A 203 9.08 -17.68 3.68
CA GLU A 203 9.95 -18.71 3.08
C GLU A 203 11.41 -18.27 3.07
N THR A 204 11.65 -17.03 2.65
CA THR A 204 13.01 -16.45 2.61
C THR A 204 13.61 -16.34 4.01
N LEU A 205 12.82 -15.86 4.99
CA LEU A 205 13.29 -15.71 6.38
C LEU A 205 13.57 -17.07 7.04
N SER A 206 12.78 -18.09 6.68
CA SER A 206 12.88 -19.45 7.29
C SER A 206 13.71 -20.44 6.47
N ASP A 207 14.33 -20.01 5.36
CA ASP A 207 15.09 -20.85 4.43
C ASP A 207 14.27 -22.05 3.86
N ILE A 208 12.96 -21.83 3.64
CA ILE A 208 12.07 -22.86 3.09
C ILE A 208 12.15 -22.86 1.56
N ALA A 209 12.51 -24.00 1.00
CA ALA A 209 12.51 -24.19 -0.45
C ALA A 209 11.10 -24.49 -0.97
N VAL A 210 10.74 -23.83 -2.08
CA VAL A 210 9.44 -24.03 -2.76
C VAL A 210 9.68 -24.77 -4.07
N SER A 211 8.88 -25.80 -4.36
CA SER A 211 9.01 -26.57 -5.59
C SER A 211 8.74 -25.72 -6.84
N SER A 212 9.39 -26.05 -7.95
CA SER A 212 9.17 -25.36 -9.23
C SER A 212 7.71 -25.41 -9.67
N LYS A 213 7.02 -26.53 -9.40
CA LYS A 213 5.58 -26.68 -9.69
C LYS A 213 4.75 -25.64 -8.92
N ALA A 214 4.98 -25.53 -7.62
CA ALA A 214 4.25 -24.54 -6.78
C ALA A 214 4.53 -23.11 -7.25
N GLN A 215 5.77 -22.79 -7.62
CA GLN A 215 6.12 -21.46 -8.15
C GLN A 215 5.36 -21.14 -9.44
N ILE A 216 5.21 -22.13 -10.36
CA ILE A 216 4.45 -21.95 -11.60
C ILE A 216 2.96 -21.72 -11.29
N ILE A 217 2.38 -22.54 -10.41
CA ILE A 217 0.96 -22.39 -10.00
C ILE A 217 0.71 -20.98 -9.43
N ARG A 218 1.58 -20.53 -8.54
CA ARG A 218 1.48 -19.18 -7.93
C ARG A 218 1.54 -18.07 -8.97
N ARG A 219 2.43 -18.18 -9.96
CA ARG A 219 2.57 -17.20 -11.05
C ARG A 219 1.31 -17.17 -11.92
N VAL A 220 0.80 -18.35 -12.31
CA VAL A 220 -0.46 -18.42 -13.08
C VAL A 220 -1.62 -17.81 -12.30
N ALA A 221 -1.76 -18.15 -11.03
CA ALA A 221 -2.80 -17.59 -10.18
C ALA A 221 -2.72 -16.07 -10.06
N LEU A 222 -1.50 -15.52 -9.92
CA LEU A 222 -1.28 -14.08 -9.84
C LEU A 222 -1.66 -13.37 -11.15
N GLU A 223 -1.36 -13.96 -12.30
CA GLU A 223 -1.79 -13.38 -13.59
C GLU A 223 -3.31 -13.48 -13.78
N MET A 224 -3.94 -14.55 -13.32
CA MET A 224 -5.41 -14.66 -13.35
C MET A 224 -6.08 -13.61 -12.46
N GLU A 225 -5.55 -13.37 -11.26
CA GLU A 225 -6.02 -12.29 -10.39
C GLU A 225 -5.87 -10.93 -11.07
N ARG A 226 -4.72 -10.66 -11.67
CA ARG A 226 -4.45 -9.41 -12.39
C ARG A 226 -5.42 -9.20 -13.56
N ILE A 227 -5.65 -10.23 -14.36
CA ILE A 227 -6.61 -10.20 -15.46
C ILE A 227 -8.02 -9.90 -14.94
N ALA A 228 -8.44 -10.58 -13.86
CA ALA A 228 -9.76 -10.39 -13.26
C ALA A 228 -9.96 -8.96 -12.75
N ILE A 229 -8.92 -8.36 -12.13
CA ILE A 229 -8.95 -6.98 -11.65
C ILE A 229 -9.04 -6.01 -12.83
N HIS A 230 -8.15 -6.11 -13.82
CA HIS A 230 -8.16 -5.21 -14.97
C HIS A 230 -9.49 -5.24 -15.74
N ILE A 231 -10.07 -6.43 -15.93
CA ILE A 231 -11.38 -6.55 -16.59
C ILE A 231 -12.47 -5.91 -15.71
N GLY A 232 -12.40 -6.09 -14.40
CA GLY A 232 -13.30 -5.47 -13.43
C GLY A 232 -13.26 -3.95 -13.49
N ASP A 233 -12.05 -3.38 -13.51
CA ASP A 233 -11.83 -1.93 -13.61
C ASP A 233 -12.35 -1.35 -14.93
N MET A 234 -12.11 -2.04 -16.05
CA MET A 234 -12.68 -1.64 -17.35
C MET A 234 -14.21 -1.67 -17.33
N GLY A 235 -14.79 -2.66 -16.64
CA GLY A 235 -16.24 -2.76 -16.45
C GLY A 235 -16.79 -1.60 -15.62
N ALA A 236 -16.12 -1.24 -14.53
CA ALA A 236 -16.48 -0.11 -13.68
C ALA A 236 -16.43 1.22 -14.45
N ILE A 237 -15.31 1.49 -15.15
CA ILE A 237 -15.15 2.70 -15.97
C ILE A 237 -16.26 2.78 -17.07
N ALA A 238 -16.55 1.66 -17.73
CA ALA A 238 -17.62 1.61 -18.72
C ALA A 238 -19.00 1.92 -18.09
N GLY A 239 -19.26 1.44 -16.87
CA GLY A 239 -20.46 1.76 -16.10
C GLY A 239 -20.57 3.24 -15.76
N ASP A 240 -19.50 3.83 -15.25
CA ASP A 240 -19.44 5.26 -14.88
C ASP A 240 -19.63 6.20 -16.10
N MET A 241 -19.18 5.76 -17.28
CA MET A 241 -19.42 6.50 -18.53
C MET A 241 -20.80 6.18 -19.14
N ALA A 242 -21.68 5.47 -18.46
CA ALA A 242 -22.97 5.01 -18.94
C ALA A 242 -22.91 4.09 -20.19
N TYR A 243 -21.77 3.47 -20.46
CA TYR A 243 -21.61 2.47 -21.52
C TYR A 243 -21.99 1.07 -21.00
N LEU A 244 -23.30 0.86 -20.78
CA LEU A 244 -23.84 -0.33 -20.13
C LEU A 244 -23.55 -1.63 -20.88
N MET A 245 -23.49 -1.59 -22.22
CA MET A 245 -23.14 -2.76 -23.02
C MET A 245 -21.69 -3.20 -22.73
N GLY A 246 -20.75 -2.27 -22.69
CA GLY A 246 -19.36 -2.55 -22.33
C GLY A 246 -19.23 -3.10 -20.91
N ALA A 247 -19.90 -2.46 -19.94
CA ALA A 247 -19.93 -2.93 -18.56
C ALA A 247 -20.40 -4.40 -18.45
N SER A 248 -21.47 -4.76 -19.18
CA SER A 248 -22.00 -6.13 -19.21
C SER A 248 -21.01 -7.13 -19.83
N ILE A 249 -20.37 -6.79 -20.95
CA ILE A 249 -19.36 -7.63 -21.61
C ILE A 249 -18.17 -7.87 -20.69
N PHE A 250 -17.63 -6.83 -20.06
CA PHE A 250 -16.52 -6.96 -19.12
C PHE A 250 -16.92 -7.80 -17.90
N GLY A 251 -18.13 -7.62 -17.37
CA GLY A 251 -18.66 -8.43 -16.28
C GLY A 251 -18.71 -9.93 -16.60
N ILE A 252 -19.20 -10.28 -17.79
CA ILE A 252 -19.23 -11.69 -18.28
C ILE A 252 -17.79 -12.21 -18.43
N THR A 253 -16.91 -11.46 -19.05
CA THR A 253 -15.52 -11.87 -19.27
C THR A 253 -14.79 -12.08 -17.95
N ARG A 254 -14.98 -11.17 -16.97
CA ARG A 254 -14.44 -11.33 -15.62
C ARG A 254 -14.94 -12.61 -14.95
N THR A 255 -16.22 -12.91 -15.12
CA THR A 255 -16.85 -14.11 -14.53
C THR A 255 -16.19 -15.39 -15.02
N LEU A 256 -15.79 -15.48 -16.28
CA LEU A 256 -15.05 -16.64 -16.82
C LEU A 256 -13.72 -16.83 -16.08
N VAL A 257 -12.96 -15.75 -15.87
CA VAL A 257 -11.66 -15.82 -15.20
C VAL A 257 -11.81 -16.24 -13.73
N ILE A 258 -12.73 -15.62 -12.98
CA ILE A 258 -12.91 -15.95 -11.56
C ILE A 258 -13.52 -17.34 -11.35
N ASN A 259 -14.32 -17.85 -12.28
CA ASN A 259 -14.83 -19.23 -12.22
C ASN A 259 -13.71 -20.24 -12.51
N THR A 260 -12.79 -19.95 -13.42
CA THR A 260 -11.59 -20.78 -13.60
C THR A 260 -10.75 -20.82 -12.33
N MET A 261 -10.58 -19.70 -11.64
CA MET A 261 -9.93 -19.67 -10.33
C MET A 261 -10.67 -20.50 -9.28
N LEU A 262 -12.01 -20.47 -9.29
CA LEU A 262 -12.87 -21.29 -8.44
C LEU A 262 -12.65 -22.79 -8.66
N GLU A 263 -12.54 -23.24 -9.92
CA GLU A 263 -12.27 -24.63 -10.26
C GLU A 263 -10.89 -25.09 -9.76
N ILE A 264 -9.90 -24.22 -9.80
CA ILE A 264 -8.52 -24.52 -9.35
C ILE A 264 -8.42 -24.57 -7.83
N SER A 265 -9.01 -23.59 -7.13
CA SER A 265 -8.74 -23.35 -5.70
C SER A 265 -9.94 -23.57 -4.78
N GLY A 266 -11.13 -23.76 -5.31
CA GLY A 266 -12.37 -23.75 -4.53
C GLY A 266 -12.85 -22.35 -4.13
N SER A 267 -12.16 -21.28 -4.56
CA SER A 267 -12.49 -19.89 -4.29
C SER A 267 -12.35 -19.04 -5.55
N ARG A 268 -13.33 -18.17 -5.81
CA ARG A 268 -13.27 -17.24 -6.95
C ARG A 268 -12.09 -16.28 -6.89
N PHE A 269 -11.53 -16.04 -5.72
CA PHE A 269 -10.38 -15.15 -5.47
C PHE A 269 -9.12 -15.91 -5.07
N GLY A 270 -9.10 -17.24 -5.21
CA GLY A 270 -7.90 -18.04 -4.93
C GLY A 270 -7.55 -18.21 -3.45
N ARG A 271 -8.52 -17.99 -2.52
CA ARG A 271 -8.29 -18.19 -1.09
C ARG A 271 -7.90 -19.63 -0.79
N GLY A 272 -6.85 -19.80 0.03
CA GLY A 272 -6.32 -21.10 0.41
C GLY A 272 -5.41 -21.76 -0.62
N LEU A 273 -5.19 -21.12 -1.80
CA LEU A 273 -4.34 -21.69 -2.84
C LEU A 273 -2.85 -21.63 -2.47
N ILE A 274 -2.39 -20.52 -1.92
CA ILE A 274 -0.99 -20.30 -1.59
C ILE A 274 -0.78 -20.49 -0.07
N ASN A 275 0.21 -21.29 0.27
CA ASN A 275 0.68 -21.47 1.65
C ASN A 275 2.20 -21.39 1.70
N VAL A 276 2.78 -21.06 2.85
CA VAL A 276 4.21 -21.08 3.06
C VAL A 276 4.75 -22.48 2.76
N GLY A 277 5.71 -22.58 1.83
CA GLY A 277 6.30 -23.84 1.37
C GLY A 277 5.54 -24.55 0.25
N GLY A 278 4.36 -24.02 -0.18
CA GLY A 278 3.56 -24.69 -1.20
C GLY A 278 2.53 -23.80 -1.90
N GLY A 279 1.70 -24.46 -2.73
CA GLY A 279 0.61 -23.83 -3.48
C GLY A 279 -0.16 -24.88 -4.27
#